data_d848767ba5dc90c2e2709b7d18ee2188
#
_entry.id   d848767ba5dc90c2e2709b7d18ee2188
#
_cell.length_a   1.000
_cell.length_b   1.000
_cell.length_c   1.000
_cell.angle_alpha   90.00
_cell.angle_beta   90.00
_cell.angle_gamma   90.00
#
_symmetry.space_group_name_H-M   'P 1'
#
loop_
_entity.id
_entity.type
_entity.pdbx_description
1 polymer ?
#
loop_
_entity_poly.entity_id
_entity_poly.type
_entity_poly.pdbx_seq_one_letter_code
_entity_poly.pdbx_strand_id
1 'polypeptide(L)'
;MTSLVRQAPLVRQYPPKKVLFGIRHAEGWHNVLYDLIGMQGYSKFPDTSLTTEGMRQAAVAIAPKVDFVLVSPLMRTLQTANIMYPDTPQIALECLKEYPQEEHISNRRSETSLLRRLFPKVDFSDLTDERQPWPNPVDVDENVKRVKEIVMNAKAIRFAVVTHSTWLKYWMTGTCNAEPELIHCHPYKLVI
;
A
#
# COMPACT_ATOMS: atom_id res chain seq x y z
N MET A 1 -26.81 58.67 6.28
CA MET A 1 -25.44 58.12 6.43
C MET A 1 -25.50 56.62 6.23
N THR A 2 -25.25 56.17 5.01
CA THR A 2 -25.33 54.73 4.65
C THR A 2 -23.95 54.11 4.86
N SER A 3 -23.86 53.21 5.85
CA SER A 3 -22.63 52.47 6.17
C SER A 3 -22.39 51.39 5.08
N LEU A 4 -21.36 51.58 4.27
CA LEU A 4 -20.85 50.60 3.32
C LEU A 4 -20.06 49.53 4.14
N VAL A 5 -20.71 48.43 4.45
CA VAL A 5 -20.02 47.22 4.98
C VAL A 5 -19.20 46.65 3.83
N ARG A 6 -17.89 46.87 3.83
CA ARG A 6 -16.96 46.19 2.93
C ARG A 6 -16.96 44.66 3.28
N GLN A 7 -17.57 43.87 2.41
CA GLN A 7 -17.41 42.44 2.47
C GLN A 7 -15.93 42.09 2.23
N ALA A 8 -15.31 41.40 3.18
CA ALA A 8 -13.96 40.86 3.00
C ALA A 8 -13.95 39.88 1.81
N PRO A 9 -12.89 39.90 0.97
CA PRO A 9 -12.81 38.99 -0.16
C PRO A 9 -12.83 37.52 0.34
N LEU A 10 -13.70 36.70 -0.26
CA LEU A 10 -13.75 35.28 -0.07
C LEU A 10 -12.39 34.66 -0.47
N VAL A 11 -11.54 34.41 0.50
CA VAL A 11 -10.30 33.66 0.26
C VAL A 11 -10.72 32.25 -0.15
N ARG A 12 -10.56 31.89 -1.42
CA ARG A 12 -10.72 30.52 -1.88
C ARG A 12 -9.68 29.67 -1.16
N GLN A 13 -10.10 28.98 -0.12
CA GLN A 13 -9.27 27.94 0.50
C GLN A 13 -9.21 26.77 -0.46
N TYR A 14 -8.10 26.65 -1.19
CA TYR A 14 -7.80 25.43 -1.91
C TYR A 14 -7.59 24.31 -0.90
N PRO A 15 -8.12 23.09 -1.15
CA PRO A 15 -7.84 21.96 -0.26
C PRO A 15 -6.32 21.76 -0.14
N PRO A 16 -5.80 21.42 1.03
CA PRO A 16 -4.37 21.24 1.25
C PRO A 16 -3.85 20.16 0.29
N LYS A 17 -2.70 20.45 -0.34
CA LYS A 17 -2.05 19.53 -1.27
C LYS A 17 -1.70 18.20 -0.53
N LYS A 18 -2.22 17.10 -1.02
CA LYS A 18 -1.92 15.78 -0.48
C LYS A 18 -0.47 15.38 -0.76
N VAL A 19 0.15 14.67 0.17
CA VAL A 19 1.51 14.15 0.06
C VAL A 19 1.45 12.64 0.26
N LEU A 20 1.91 11.88 -0.73
CA LEU A 20 1.92 10.44 -0.72
C LEU A 20 3.34 9.90 -0.85
N PHE A 21 3.63 8.86 -0.09
CA PHE A 21 4.85 8.06 -0.20
C PHE A 21 4.48 6.61 -0.49
N GLY A 22 4.84 6.12 -1.67
CA GLY A 22 4.77 4.70 -2.01
C GLY A 22 5.94 3.96 -1.41
N ILE A 23 5.69 2.83 -0.77
CA ILE A 23 6.70 2.01 -0.10
C ILE A 23 6.51 0.57 -0.55
N ARG A 24 7.53 -0.01 -1.20
CA ARG A 24 7.57 -1.43 -1.45
C ARG A 24 7.79 -2.18 -0.14
N HIS A 25 7.05 -3.27 0.08
CA HIS A 25 7.27 -4.15 1.25
C HIS A 25 8.74 -4.57 1.38
N ALA A 26 9.17 -4.92 2.58
CA ALA A 26 10.47 -5.51 2.87
C ALA A 26 10.60 -6.92 2.27
N GLU A 27 11.81 -7.48 2.24
CA GLU A 27 12.07 -8.81 1.70
C GLU A 27 11.13 -9.86 2.31
N GLY A 28 10.38 -10.55 1.45
CA GLY A 28 9.52 -11.67 1.80
C GLY A 28 10.10 -13.00 1.30
N TRP A 29 9.62 -14.12 1.86
CA TRP A 29 10.07 -15.44 1.46
C TRP A 29 9.91 -15.74 -0.02
N HIS A 30 8.91 -15.16 -0.70
CA HIS A 30 8.75 -15.31 -2.15
C HIS A 30 9.90 -14.66 -2.94
N ASN A 31 10.54 -13.59 -2.42
CA ASN A 31 11.71 -12.97 -3.06
C ASN A 31 12.91 -13.92 -2.99
N VAL A 32 13.20 -14.46 -1.82
CA VAL A 32 14.30 -15.46 -1.63
C VAL A 32 14.07 -16.69 -2.50
N LEU A 33 12.83 -17.17 -2.55
CA LEU A 33 12.49 -18.33 -3.39
C LEU A 33 12.62 -18.01 -4.88
N TYR A 34 12.28 -16.79 -5.30
CA TYR A 34 12.50 -16.36 -6.67
C TYR A 34 13.98 -16.36 -7.04
N ASP A 35 14.85 -15.88 -6.16
CA ASP A 35 16.30 -15.86 -6.39
C ASP A 35 16.88 -17.29 -6.47
N LEU A 36 16.30 -18.24 -5.75
CA LEU A 36 16.76 -19.64 -5.71
C LEU A 36 16.24 -20.51 -6.87
N ILE A 37 14.98 -20.34 -7.26
CA ILE A 37 14.27 -21.24 -8.19
C ILE A 37 13.47 -20.51 -9.27
N GLY A 38 13.67 -19.18 -9.44
CA GLY A 38 12.97 -18.36 -10.43
C GLY A 38 11.48 -18.22 -10.16
N MET A 39 10.70 -18.07 -11.23
CA MET A 39 9.24 -17.82 -11.16
C MET A 39 8.47 -18.86 -10.34
N GLN A 40 8.96 -20.10 -10.25
CA GLN A 40 8.33 -21.13 -9.42
C GLN A 40 8.30 -20.78 -7.93
N GLY A 41 9.18 -19.89 -7.46
CA GLY A 41 9.21 -19.40 -6.09
C GLY A 41 7.91 -18.70 -5.68
N TYR A 42 7.27 -17.99 -6.59
CA TYR A 42 5.99 -17.31 -6.34
C TYR A 42 4.79 -18.26 -6.20
N SER A 43 4.95 -19.51 -6.62
CA SER A 43 3.89 -20.53 -6.58
C SER A 43 4.07 -21.56 -5.47
N LYS A 44 5.04 -21.40 -4.55
CA LYS A 44 5.30 -22.37 -3.47
C LYS A 44 4.39 -22.18 -2.26
N PHE A 45 4.21 -20.93 -1.82
CA PHE A 45 3.45 -20.65 -0.60
C PHE A 45 2.50 -19.46 -0.82
N PRO A 46 1.24 -19.56 -0.33
CA PRO A 46 0.33 -18.42 -0.34
C PRO A 46 0.79 -17.37 0.69
N ASP A 47 0.50 -16.11 0.40
CA ASP A 47 0.60 -14.97 1.34
C ASP A 47 1.88 -14.98 2.19
N THR A 48 3.04 -15.03 1.54
CA THR A 48 4.33 -15.16 2.22
C THR A 48 4.61 -14.01 3.18
N SER A 49 5.14 -14.35 4.36
CA SER A 49 5.63 -13.39 5.36
C SER A 49 6.99 -12.80 4.98
N LEU A 50 7.43 -11.80 5.73
CA LEU A 50 8.81 -11.30 5.70
C LEU A 50 9.80 -12.38 6.15
N THR A 51 11.02 -12.29 5.62
CA THR A 51 12.19 -12.97 6.17
C THR A 51 12.71 -12.24 7.41
N THR A 52 13.66 -12.83 8.15
CA THR A 52 14.37 -12.14 9.24
C THR A 52 15.08 -10.89 8.72
N GLU A 53 15.69 -10.98 7.54
CA GLU A 53 16.31 -9.82 6.87
C GLU A 53 15.28 -8.76 6.50
N GLY A 54 14.12 -9.16 5.96
CA GLY A 54 13.03 -8.24 5.67
C GLY A 54 12.52 -7.51 6.91
N MET A 55 12.38 -8.20 8.05
CA MET A 55 12.03 -7.56 9.32
C MET A 55 13.09 -6.53 9.73
N ARG A 56 14.38 -6.85 9.57
CA ARG A 56 15.48 -5.92 9.84
C ARG A 56 15.45 -4.71 8.90
N GLN A 57 15.22 -4.93 7.59
CA GLN A 57 15.06 -3.84 6.60
C GLN A 57 13.97 -2.85 7.02
N ALA A 58 12.78 -3.36 7.37
CA ALA A 58 11.68 -2.51 7.80
C ALA A 58 11.98 -1.75 9.10
N ALA A 59 12.70 -2.37 10.05
CA ALA A 59 13.04 -1.77 11.34
C ALA A 59 14.07 -0.63 11.23
N VAL A 60 15.00 -0.71 10.27
CA VAL A 60 16.05 0.32 10.08
C VAL A 60 15.69 1.36 9.02
N ALA A 61 14.60 1.17 8.28
CA ALA A 61 14.18 2.08 7.23
C ALA A 61 13.78 3.45 7.79
N ILE A 62 14.11 4.51 7.06
CA ILE A 62 13.70 5.87 7.39
C ILE A 62 12.26 6.08 6.92
N ALA A 63 11.31 5.91 7.84
CA ALA A 63 9.90 6.12 7.55
C ALA A 63 9.57 7.63 7.51
N PRO A 64 8.97 8.15 6.42
CA PRO A 64 8.47 9.53 6.41
C PRO A 64 7.32 9.70 7.42
N LYS A 65 7.23 10.88 8.05
CA LYS A 65 6.11 11.19 8.93
C LYS A 65 4.82 11.33 8.11
N VAL A 66 3.84 10.50 8.45
CA VAL A 66 2.52 10.48 7.78
C VAL A 66 1.39 10.50 8.79
N ASP A 67 0.21 10.89 8.35
CA ASP A 67 -0.99 10.97 9.18
C ASP A 67 -1.79 9.66 9.11
N PHE A 68 -1.61 8.89 8.01
CA PHE A 68 -2.36 7.67 7.74
C PHE A 68 -1.59 6.71 6.83
N VAL A 69 -1.79 5.41 7.01
CA VAL A 69 -1.19 4.36 6.18
C VAL A 69 -2.28 3.60 5.43
N LEU A 70 -2.15 3.54 4.12
CA LEU A 70 -2.90 2.64 3.24
C LEU A 70 -2.02 1.43 2.97
N VAL A 71 -2.48 0.23 3.26
CA VAL A 71 -1.65 -0.97 3.17
C VAL A 71 -2.33 -2.08 2.37
N SER A 72 -1.57 -2.79 1.56
CA SER A 72 -2.03 -4.03 0.92
C SER A 72 -2.33 -5.09 2.00
N PRO A 73 -3.39 -5.90 1.83
CA PRO A 73 -3.77 -6.91 2.83
C PRO A 73 -2.87 -8.17 2.82
N LEU A 74 -1.79 -8.18 2.03
CA LEU A 74 -0.85 -9.29 2.02
C LEU A 74 0.07 -9.26 3.26
N MET A 75 0.37 -10.44 3.81
CA MET A 75 1.13 -10.59 5.06
C MET A 75 2.41 -9.76 5.09
N ARG A 76 3.23 -9.81 4.03
CA ARG A 76 4.49 -9.07 3.93
C ARG A 76 4.34 -7.55 4.00
N THR A 77 3.26 -7.01 3.42
CA THR A 77 2.96 -5.58 3.46
C THR A 77 2.43 -5.15 4.81
N LEU A 78 1.54 -5.93 5.42
CA LEU A 78 1.03 -5.69 6.77
C LEU A 78 2.17 -5.72 7.81
N GLN A 79 3.08 -6.70 7.74
CA GLN A 79 4.25 -6.76 8.60
C GLN A 79 5.18 -5.56 8.39
N THR A 80 5.44 -5.17 7.14
CA THR A 80 6.26 -3.98 6.82
C THR A 80 5.63 -2.72 7.41
N ALA A 81 4.33 -2.50 7.17
CA ALA A 81 3.61 -1.33 7.67
C ALA A 81 3.58 -1.28 9.21
N ASN A 82 3.33 -2.43 9.86
CA ASN A 82 3.29 -2.52 11.32
C ASN A 82 4.65 -2.24 11.97
N ILE A 83 5.76 -2.61 11.32
CA ILE A 83 7.12 -2.31 11.80
C ILE A 83 7.47 -0.84 11.57
N MET A 84 7.21 -0.30 10.37
CA MET A 84 7.58 1.08 10.03
C MET A 84 6.68 2.13 10.69
N TYR A 85 5.41 1.79 10.97
CA TYR A 85 4.36 2.72 11.44
C TYR A 85 3.52 2.13 12.58
N PRO A 86 4.13 1.72 13.71
CA PRO A 86 3.44 0.95 14.77
C PRO A 86 2.29 1.70 15.45
N ASP A 87 2.32 3.05 15.42
CA ASP A 87 1.35 3.91 16.11
C ASP A 87 0.55 4.80 15.15
N THR A 88 0.75 4.67 13.84
CA THR A 88 -0.02 5.42 12.84
C THR A 88 -1.28 4.64 12.46
N PRO A 89 -2.46 5.27 12.35
CA PRO A 89 -3.67 4.61 11.87
C PRO A 89 -3.46 3.98 10.49
N GLN A 90 -3.94 2.73 10.31
CA GLN A 90 -3.74 1.95 9.10
C GLN A 90 -5.05 1.34 8.62
N ILE A 91 -5.27 1.31 7.31
CA ILE A 91 -6.36 0.57 6.67
C ILE A 91 -5.82 -0.35 5.57
N ALA A 92 -6.26 -1.60 5.58
CA ALA A 92 -5.95 -2.57 4.54
C ALA A 92 -6.94 -2.44 3.38
N LEU A 93 -6.42 -2.31 2.15
CA LEU A 93 -7.21 -2.12 0.94
C LEU A 93 -6.92 -3.22 -0.08
N GLU A 94 -7.96 -3.92 -0.55
CA GLU A 94 -7.82 -4.96 -1.59
C GLU A 94 -7.17 -4.42 -2.87
N CYS A 95 -7.46 -3.18 -3.25
CA CYS A 95 -6.90 -2.53 -4.44
C CYS A 95 -5.38 -2.28 -4.37
N LEU A 96 -4.73 -2.50 -3.23
CA LEU A 96 -3.27 -2.37 -3.08
C LEU A 96 -2.50 -3.68 -3.24
N LYS A 97 -3.16 -4.80 -3.57
CA LYS A 97 -2.49 -6.08 -3.79
C LYS A 97 -1.61 -6.05 -5.04
N GLU A 98 -0.60 -6.92 -5.08
CA GLU A 98 0.35 -7.00 -6.20
C GLU A 98 -0.34 -7.36 -7.52
N TYR A 99 0.22 -6.88 -8.61
CA TYR A 99 -0.25 -7.09 -9.98
C TYR A 99 0.89 -7.69 -10.83
N PRO A 100 0.61 -8.62 -11.75
CA PRO A 100 -0.65 -9.38 -11.91
C PRO A 100 -0.82 -10.42 -10.81
N GLN A 101 -2.08 -10.77 -10.49
CA GLN A 101 -2.38 -11.73 -9.41
C GLN A 101 -2.54 -13.17 -9.88
N GLU A 102 -2.81 -13.35 -11.16
CA GLU A 102 -3.42 -14.55 -11.73
C GLU A 102 -2.56 -15.81 -11.63
N GLU A 103 -1.23 -15.68 -11.56
CA GLU A 103 -0.31 -16.82 -11.63
C GLU A 103 0.49 -17.06 -10.34
N HIS A 104 0.42 -16.14 -9.38
CA HIS A 104 1.28 -16.19 -8.21
C HIS A 104 0.49 -16.40 -6.92
N ILE A 105 0.45 -17.66 -6.44
CA ILE A 105 -0.24 -18.00 -5.20
C ILE A 105 0.26 -17.16 -4.00
N SER A 106 1.49 -16.66 -4.05
CA SER A 106 2.03 -15.71 -3.06
C SER A 106 1.23 -14.39 -2.96
N ASN A 107 0.40 -14.08 -3.97
CA ASN A 107 -0.50 -12.93 -3.98
C ASN A 107 -1.92 -13.26 -3.49
N ARG A 108 -2.17 -14.51 -3.10
CA ARG A 108 -3.43 -14.93 -2.48
C ARG A 108 -3.40 -14.61 -1.00
N ARG A 109 -4.14 -13.60 -0.56
CA ARG A 109 -4.16 -13.20 0.85
C ARG A 109 -4.72 -14.26 1.78
N SER A 110 -4.32 -14.20 3.02
CA SER A 110 -4.89 -14.96 4.13
C SER A 110 -6.34 -14.55 4.41
N GLU A 111 -7.05 -15.39 5.18
CA GLU A 111 -8.42 -15.12 5.62
C GLU A 111 -8.48 -13.84 6.46
N THR A 112 -9.53 -13.03 6.26
CA THR A 112 -9.71 -11.75 6.95
C THR A 112 -9.74 -11.92 8.48
N SER A 113 -10.34 -12.99 8.98
CA SER A 113 -10.37 -13.33 10.41
C SER A 113 -8.97 -13.57 10.98
N LEU A 114 -8.08 -14.24 10.23
CA LEU A 114 -6.69 -14.44 10.62
C LEU A 114 -5.93 -13.10 10.64
N LEU A 115 -6.09 -12.27 9.60
CA LEU A 115 -5.42 -10.98 9.49
C LEU A 115 -5.83 -10.05 10.64
N ARG A 116 -7.12 -9.95 10.97
CA ARG A 116 -7.63 -9.18 12.12
C ARG A 116 -7.03 -9.62 13.45
N ARG A 117 -6.82 -10.93 13.64
CA ARG A 117 -6.21 -11.46 14.85
C ARG A 117 -4.71 -11.13 14.94
N LEU A 118 -3.99 -11.18 13.82
CA LEU A 118 -2.55 -10.92 13.77
C LEU A 118 -2.22 -9.41 13.80
N PHE A 119 -3.10 -8.58 13.26
CA PHE A 119 -2.91 -7.13 13.14
C PHE A 119 -4.09 -6.35 13.73
N PRO A 120 -4.31 -6.42 15.06
CA PRO A 120 -5.52 -5.85 15.70
C PRO A 120 -5.63 -4.33 15.62
N LYS A 121 -4.54 -3.61 15.28
CA LYS A 121 -4.54 -2.15 15.08
C LYS A 121 -4.88 -1.72 13.66
N VAL A 122 -4.96 -2.64 12.70
CA VAL A 122 -5.25 -2.35 11.28
C VAL A 122 -6.76 -2.43 11.05
N ASP A 123 -7.31 -1.44 10.38
CA ASP A 123 -8.69 -1.48 9.90
C ASP A 123 -8.81 -2.36 8.65
N PHE A 124 -9.63 -3.40 8.72
CA PHE A 124 -9.93 -4.33 7.62
C PHE A 124 -11.36 -4.16 7.09
N SER A 125 -11.99 -3.01 7.28
CA SER A 125 -13.38 -2.77 6.84
C SER A 125 -13.56 -2.82 5.32
N ASP A 126 -12.50 -2.56 4.55
CA ASP A 126 -12.52 -2.68 3.08
C ASP A 126 -12.53 -4.14 2.59
N LEU A 127 -12.15 -5.10 3.43
CA LEU A 127 -12.14 -6.52 3.09
C LEU A 127 -13.51 -7.13 3.38
N THR A 128 -14.37 -7.21 2.35
CA THR A 128 -15.76 -7.70 2.50
C THR A 128 -15.84 -9.22 2.59
N ASP A 129 -14.90 -9.93 1.94
CA ASP A 129 -14.90 -11.38 1.88
C ASP A 129 -13.89 -12.00 2.84
N GLU A 130 -14.27 -13.07 3.50
CA GLU A 130 -13.37 -13.87 4.34
C GLU A 130 -12.22 -14.42 3.50
N ARG A 131 -12.56 -15.03 2.36
CA ARG A 131 -11.60 -15.51 1.35
C ARG A 131 -11.90 -14.87 0.02
N GLN A 132 -10.93 -14.15 -0.51
CA GLN A 132 -11.07 -13.63 -1.85
C GLN A 132 -11.09 -14.77 -2.88
N PRO A 133 -12.00 -14.72 -3.89
CA PRO A 133 -11.94 -15.62 -5.03
C PRO A 133 -10.55 -15.62 -5.68
N TRP A 134 -10.08 -16.79 -6.10
CA TRP A 134 -8.79 -16.94 -6.75
C TRP A 134 -8.90 -17.78 -8.02
N PRO A 135 -8.29 -17.39 -9.14
CA PRO A 135 -7.65 -16.10 -9.38
C PRO A 135 -8.65 -14.94 -9.37
N ASN A 136 -8.19 -13.75 -9.02
CA ASN A 136 -9.00 -12.53 -9.07
C ASN A 136 -8.41 -11.59 -10.11
N PRO A 137 -9.03 -11.44 -11.29
CA PRO A 137 -8.60 -10.47 -12.28
C PRO A 137 -8.63 -9.06 -11.68
N VAL A 138 -7.55 -8.33 -11.87
CA VAL A 138 -7.40 -6.98 -11.31
C VAL A 138 -7.17 -6.00 -12.43
N ASP A 139 -7.99 -4.96 -12.48
CA ASP A 139 -7.72 -3.76 -13.25
C ASP A 139 -6.84 -2.82 -12.41
N VAL A 140 -5.57 -2.70 -12.79
CA VAL A 140 -4.61 -1.85 -12.07
C VAL A 140 -4.96 -0.36 -12.21
N ASP A 141 -5.56 0.07 -13.31
CA ASP A 141 -6.02 1.46 -13.51
C ASP A 141 -7.14 1.81 -12.54
N GLU A 142 -8.15 0.93 -12.43
CA GLU A 142 -9.25 1.10 -11.48
C GLU A 142 -8.73 1.11 -10.03
N ASN A 143 -7.78 0.24 -9.71
CA ASN A 143 -7.18 0.18 -8.38
C ASN A 143 -6.42 1.46 -8.02
N VAL A 144 -5.60 1.98 -8.93
CA VAL A 144 -4.89 3.26 -8.75
C VAL A 144 -5.87 4.41 -8.61
N LYS A 145 -6.92 4.45 -9.44
CA LYS A 145 -7.98 5.45 -9.37
C LYS A 145 -8.69 5.41 -8.01
N ARG A 146 -9.05 4.23 -7.53
CA ARG A 146 -9.69 4.05 -6.21
C ARG A 146 -8.82 4.59 -5.08
N VAL A 147 -7.52 4.31 -5.07
CA VAL A 147 -6.60 4.86 -4.05
C VAL A 147 -6.53 6.37 -4.13
N LYS A 148 -6.47 6.96 -5.33
CA LYS A 148 -6.50 8.43 -5.51
C LYS A 148 -7.78 9.02 -4.94
N GLU A 149 -8.93 8.44 -5.20
CA GLU A 149 -10.22 8.89 -4.67
C GLU A 149 -10.27 8.82 -3.13
N ILE A 150 -9.80 7.73 -2.52
CA ILE A 150 -9.71 7.57 -1.06
C ILE A 150 -8.86 8.71 -0.47
N VAL A 151 -7.68 8.94 -1.03
CA VAL A 151 -6.76 9.98 -0.55
C VAL A 151 -7.35 11.37 -0.70
N MET A 152 -7.97 11.67 -1.84
CA MET A 152 -8.56 13.00 -2.10
C MET A 152 -9.73 13.31 -1.15
N ASN A 153 -10.53 12.32 -0.80
CA ASN A 153 -11.69 12.46 0.08
C ASN A 153 -11.33 12.41 1.58
N ALA A 154 -10.16 11.92 1.94
CA ALA A 154 -9.73 11.83 3.33
C ALA A 154 -9.39 13.21 3.93
N LYS A 155 -9.57 13.36 5.25
CA LYS A 155 -9.12 14.55 6.00
C LYS A 155 -7.61 14.61 6.19
N ALA A 156 -6.95 13.46 6.29
CA ALA A 156 -5.49 13.35 6.39
C ALA A 156 -4.79 14.00 5.19
N ILE A 157 -3.58 14.50 5.39
CA ILE A 157 -2.80 15.22 4.36
C ILE A 157 -1.65 14.35 3.86
N ARG A 158 -0.97 13.64 4.75
CA ARG A 158 0.22 12.84 4.44
C ARG A 158 -0.09 11.36 4.57
N PHE A 159 0.23 10.60 3.53
CA PHE A 159 -0.06 9.17 3.47
C PHE A 159 1.19 8.36 3.14
N ALA A 160 1.32 7.19 3.76
CA ALA A 160 2.12 6.10 3.24
C ALA A 160 1.21 5.10 2.52
N VAL A 161 1.64 4.63 1.36
CA VAL A 161 1.01 3.56 0.59
C VAL A 161 1.98 2.38 0.59
N VAL A 162 1.78 1.43 1.50
CA VAL A 162 2.64 0.25 1.62
C VAL A 162 2.08 -0.87 0.75
N THR A 163 2.79 -1.16 -0.34
CA THR A 163 2.33 -2.06 -1.39
C THR A 163 3.51 -2.79 -2.05
N HIS A 164 3.47 -3.06 -3.34
CA HIS A 164 4.33 -3.95 -4.08
C HIS A 164 5.04 -3.24 -5.24
N SER A 165 6.06 -3.89 -5.78
CA SER A 165 6.92 -3.34 -6.82
C SER A 165 6.15 -2.99 -8.09
N THR A 166 5.44 -3.96 -8.67
CA THR A 166 4.75 -3.80 -9.95
C THR A 166 3.64 -2.76 -9.86
N TRP A 167 2.89 -2.77 -8.76
CA TRP A 167 1.83 -1.80 -8.48
C TRP A 167 2.38 -0.36 -8.38
N LEU A 168 3.50 -0.15 -7.66
CA LEU A 168 4.15 1.17 -7.55
C LEU A 168 4.76 1.62 -8.86
N LYS A 169 5.41 0.73 -9.61
CA LYS A 169 5.95 1.02 -10.94
C LYS A 169 4.84 1.55 -11.86
N TYR A 170 3.69 0.86 -11.86
CA TYR A 170 2.54 1.29 -12.65
C TYR A 170 2.05 2.70 -12.26
N TRP A 171 1.88 2.98 -10.96
CA TRP A 171 1.50 4.33 -10.52
C TRP A 171 2.46 5.41 -10.99
N MET A 172 3.76 5.15 -10.91
CA MET A 172 4.79 6.16 -11.21
C MET A 172 5.05 6.36 -12.70
N THR A 173 4.89 5.32 -13.50
CA THR A 173 5.36 5.30 -14.90
C THR A 173 4.29 4.94 -15.92
N GLY A 174 3.13 4.46 -15.51
CA GLY A 174 2.09 3.92 -16.40
C GLY A 174 2.40 2.53 -16.96
N THR A 175 3.48 1.86 -16.49
CA THR A 175 3.84 0.50 -16.94
C THR A 175 4.35 -0.35 -15.78
N CYS A 176 4.02 -1.65 -15.83
CA CYS A 176 4.44 -2.63 -14.83
C CYS A 176 5.93 -3.03 -14.96
N ASN A 177 6.52 -2.88 -16.13
CA ASN A 177 7.86 -3.36 -16.48
C ASN A 177 8.95 -2.28 -16.39
N ALA A 178 8.68 -1.17 -15.67
CA ALA A 178 9.66 -0.10 -15.53
C ALA A 178 10.91 -0.56 -14.77
N GLU A 179 12.07 -0.19 -15.27
CA GLU A 179 13.36 -0.34 -14.57
C GLU A 179 13.77 1.00 -13.91
N PRO A 180 14.58 0.99 -12.87
CA PRO A 180 15.12 -0.16 -12.15
C PRO A 180 14.13 -0.80 -11.18
N GLU A 181 14.52 -1.94 -10.58
CA GLU A 181 13.76 -2.56 -9.51
C GLU A 181 13.67 -1.63 -8.29
N LEU A 182 12.50 -1.58 -7.66
CA LEU A 182 12.28 -0.71 -6.51
C LEU A 182 12.94 -1.28 -5.25
N ILE A 183 13.62 -0.41 -4.50
CA ILE A 183 14.29 -0.77 -3.24
C ILE A 183 13.23 -1.05 -2.17
N HIS A 184 13.41 -2.13 -1.42
CA HIS A 184 12.56 -2.47 -0.27
C HIS A 184 12.56 -1.35 0.78
N CYS A 185 11.39 -1.05 1.34
CA CYS A 185 11.18 -0.04 2.39
C CYS A 185 11.60 1.39 2.04
N HIS A 186 12.00 1.66 0.79
CA HIS A 186 12.35 3.02 0.36
C HIS A 186 11.09 3.83 0.03
N PRO A 187 10.95 5.08 0.55
CA PRO A 187 9.80 5.92 0.25
C PRO A 187 9.96 6.65 -1.10
N TYR A 188 9.08 6.35 -2.03
CA TYR A 188 8.95 7.03 -3.32
C TYR A 188 7.83 8.05 -3.26
N LYS A 189 8.09 9.29 -3.65
CA LYS A 189 7.04 10.32 -3.70
C LYS A 189 6.07 10.04 -4.85
N LEU A 190 4.80 9.85 -4.53
CA LEU A 190 3.73 9.64 -5.53
C LEU A 190 3.05 10.96 -5.87
N VAL A 191 2.67 11.11 -7.14
CA VAL A 191 1.92 12.27 -7.66
C VAL A 191 0.46 11.86 -7.86
N ILE A 192 -0.48 12.72 -7.38
CA ILE A 192 -1.92 12.55 -7.57
C ILE A 192 -2.37 13.38 -8.76
#